data_818181d7b8e2fe86af16d9929a15c091
#
_entry.id   818181d7b8e2fe86af16d9929a15c091
#
_cell.length_a   1.000
_cell.length_b   1.000
_cell.length_c   1.000
_cell.angle_alpha   90.00
_cell.angle_beta   90.00
_cell.angle_gamma   90.00
#
_symmetry.space_group_name_H-M   'P 1'
#
loop_
_entity.id
_entity.type
_entity.pdbx_description
1 polymer ?
#
loop_
_entity_poly.entity_id
_entity_poly.type
_entity_poly.pdbx_seq_one_letter_code
_entity_poly.pdbx_strand_id
1 'polypeptide(L)'
;MATVTLDKINKVYPNGFHAIHDLDLSIEDTEFLVLVGPSGCGKSTALRMIAGLEEISGGTMSIGDNVVNDVEPKDRDIAMVFQNYALYPHMTVRDNIGFALKLAKTPKAEIDNRVEEAARILELTEQLEKKPGQLSGGQRQRVAMGRAILRPVSYTHLTLPTR
;
A
#
# COMPACT_ATOMS: atom_id res chain seq x y z
N MET A 1 -6.81 5.38 -12.33
CA MET A 1 -6.99 4.85 -10.97
C MET A 1 -8.48 4.57 -10.80
N ALA A 2 -8.92 3.99 -9.69
CA ALA A 2 -10.33 3.69 -9.50
C ALA A 2 -10.88 4.50 -8.32
N THR A 3 -12.16 4.86 -8.35
CA THR A 3 -12.87 5.43 -7.20
C THR A 3 -12.91 4.43 -6.05
N VAL A 4 -12.90 4.90 -4.80
CA VAL A 4 -13.10 4.06 -3.62
C VAL A 4 -14.29 4.59 -2.85
N THR A 5 -15.33 3.77 -2.68
CA THR A 5 -16.55 4.16 -1.99
C THR A 5 -16.78 3.27 -0.77
N LEU A 6 -16.99 3.89 0.37
CA LEU A 6 -17.41 3.27 1.62
C LEU A 6 -18.81 3.78 1.94
N ASP A 7 -19.78 2.88 2.05
CA ASP A 7 -21.19 3.18 2.39
C ASP A 7 -21.52 2.50 3.71
N LYS A 8 -21.74 3.28 4.75
CA LYS A 8 -22.09 2.88 6.11
C LYS A 8 -21.20 1.76 6.65
N ILE A 9 -19.88 1.90 6.41
CA ILE A 9 -18.91 0.91 6.87
C ILE A 9 -18.86 0.88 8.38
N ASN A 10 -18.99 -0.32 8.93
CA ASN A 10 -18.88 -0.62 10.35
C ASN A 10 -17.78 -1.62 10.62
N LYS A 11 -17.06 -1.42 11.74
CA LYS A 11 -16.11 -2.39 12.27
C LYS A 11 -16.36 -2.64 13.74
N VAL A 12 -16.76 -3.87 14.06
CA VAL A 12 -16.88 -4.38 15.42
C VAL A 12 -15.89 -5.53 15.60
N TYR A 13 -15.03 -5.44 16.60
CA TYR A 13 -14.10 -6.51 16.94
C TYR A 13 -14.77 -7.61 17.78
N PRO A 14 -14.20 -8.83 17.84
CA PRO A 14 -14.78 -9.95 18.60
C PRO A 14 -14.98 -9.66 20.11
N ASN A 15 -14.21 -8.73 20.67
CA ASN A 15 -14.34 -8.28 22.05
C ASN A 15 -15.47 -7.26 22.27
N GLY A 16 -16.30 -6.98 21.25
CA GLY A 16 -17.38 -6.02 21.27
C GLY A 16 -16.98 -4.57 21.06
N PHE A 17 -15.69 -4.28 20.85
CA PHE A 17 -15.24 -2.91 20.58
C PHE A 17 -15.65 -2.47 19.18
N HIS A 18 -16.47 -1.43 19.10
CA HIS A 18 -16.94 -0.82 17.85
C HIS A 18 -15.95 0.28 17.44
N ALA A 19 -15.10 -0.03 16.49
CA ALA A 19 -13.97 0.83 16.10
C ALA A 19 -14.33 1.85 15.01
N ILE A 20 -15.30 1.53 14.16
CA ILE A 20 -15.79 2.39 13.08
C ILE A 20 -17.31 2.28 13.03
N HIS A 21 -17.98 3.43 13.02
CA HIS A 21 -19.41 3.57 13.04
C HIS A 21 -19.88 4.28 11.76
N ASP A 22 -20.70 3.62 10.96
CA ASP A 22 -21.39 4.15 9.76
C ASP A 22 -20.51 5.11 8.95
N LEU A 23 -19.28 4.67 8.63
CA LEU A 23 -18.35 5.51 7.86
C LEU A 23 -18.79 5.59 6.41
N ASP A 24 -19.17 6.79 6.00
CA ASP A 24 -19.40 7.16 4.60
C ASP A 24 -18.21 7.93 4.08
N LEU A 25 -17.60 7.46 2.98
CA LEU A 25 -16.46 8.09 2.35
C LEU A 25 -16.45 7.79 0.85
N SER A 26 -16.30 8.80 0.02
CA SER A 26 -16.03 8.66 -1.41
C SER A 26 -14.68 9.29 -1.73
N ILE A 27 -13.84 8.55 -2.43
CA ILE A 27 -12.53 9.00 -2.93
C ILE A 27 -12.58 8.91 -4.44
N GLU A 28 -12.47 10.05 -5.10
CA GLU A 28 -12.54 10.11 -6.56
C GLU A 28 -11.25 9.61 -7.22
N ASP A 29 -11.33 9.31 -8.49
CA ASP A 29 -10.13 8.97 -9.27
C ASP A 29 -9.13 10.13 -9.22
N THR A 30 -7.86 9.81 -8.99
CA THR A 30 -6.74 10.76 -8.84
C THR A 30 -6.80 11.67 -7.62
N GLU A 31 -7.77 11.51 -6.73
CA GLU A 31 -7.87 12.30 -5.51
C GLU A 31 -6.78 11.93 -4.49
N PHE A 32 -6.22 12.94 -3.82
CA PHE A 32 -5.33 12.79 -2.68
C PHE A 32 -6.07 13.06 -1.37
N LEU A 33 -6.44 12.00 -0.67
CA LEU A 33 -7.16 12.08 0.61
C LEU A 33 -6.21 11.94 1.80
N VAL A 34 -6.38 12.79 2.82
CA VAL A 34 -5.65 12.69 4.09
C VAL A 34 -6.62 12.44 5.24
N LEU A 35 -6.44 11.32 5.94
CA LEU A 35 -7.18 11.01 7.16
C LEU A 35 -6.49 11.63 8.38
N VAL A 36 -7.15 12.61 9.02
CA VAL A 36 -6.65 13.31 10.21
C VAL A 36 -7.52 12.99 11.42
N GLY A 37 -6.92 12.86 12.58
CA GLY A 37 -7.65 12.61 13.83
C GLY A 37 -6.74 12.08 14.94
N PRO A 38 -7.23 12.02 16.19
CA PRO A 38 -6.47 11.55 17.34
C PRO A 38 -6.05 10.08 17.21
N SER A 39 -5.10 9.64 18.05
CA SER A 39 -4.74 8.24 18.11
C SER A 39 -5.94 7.39 18.54
N GLY A 40 -6.14 6.25 17.90
CA GLY A 40 -7.24 5.33 18.21
C GLY A 40 -8.58 5.63 17.55
N CYS A 41 -8.73 6.70 16.76
CA CYS A 41 -10.01 7.03 16.08
C CYS A 41 -10.31 6.20 14.81
N GLY A 42 -9.65 5.07 14.59
CA GLY A 42 -10.00 4.16 13.49
C GLY A 42 -9.29 4.38 12.16
N LYS A 43 -8.42 5.41 11.99
CA LYS A 43 -7.74 5.68 10.69
C LYS A 43 -7.01 4.47 10.09
N SER A 44 -6.18 3.82 10.91
CA SER A 44 -5.43 2.64 10.46
C SER A 44 -6.34 1.44 10.20
N THR A 45 -7.45 1.34 10.93
CA THR A 45 -8.48 0.31 10.72
C THR A 45 -9.18 0.53 9.38
N ALA A 46 -9.58 1.78 9.08
CA ALA A 46 -10.18 2.13 7.79
C ALA A 46 -9.25 1.79 6.62
N LEU A 47 -7.98 2.21 6.69
CA LEU A 47 -6.97 1.89 5.67
C LEU A 47 -6.76 0.37 5.50
N ARG A 48 -6.76 -0.39 6.60
CA ARG A 48 -6.65 -1.85 6.55
C ARG A 48 -7.88 -2.51 5.94
N MET A 49 -9.07 -2.01 6.22
CA MET A 49 -10.30 -2.50 5.58
C MET A 49 -10.29 -2.22 4.07
N ILE A 50 -9.86 -1.04 3.64
CA ILE A 50 -9.67 -0.73 2.21
C ILE A 50 -8.68 -1.73 1.59
N ALA A 51 -7.58 -2.03 2.30
CA ALA A 51 -6.58 -2.98 1.84
C ALA A 51 -7.01 -4.46 1.93
N GLY A 52 -8.16 -4.78 2.51
CA GLY A 52 -8.60 -6.16 2.73
C GLY A 52 -7.83 -6.89 3.82
N LEU A 53 -7.06 -6.16 4.63
CA LEU A 53 -6.28 -6.70 5.75
C LEU A 53 -7.06 -6.72 7.07
N GLU A 54 -8.27 -6.20 7.04
CA GLU A 54 -9.22 -6.18 8.15
C GLU A 54 -10.62 -6.37 7.57
N GLU A 55 -11.39 -7.27 8.16
CA GLU A 55 -12.77 -7.56 7.72
C GLU A 55 -13.72 -6.42 8.09
N ILE A 56 -14.68 -6.16 7.22
CA ILE A 56 -15.79 -5.24 7.42
C ILE A 56 -16.89 -5.98 8.17
N SER A 57 -17.45 -5.37 9.24
CA SER A 57 -18.56 -5.96 10.00
C SER A 57 -19.94 -5.58 9.46
N GLY A 58 -20.04 -4.53 8.67
CA GLY A 58 -21.27 -4.05 8.04
C GLY A 58 -21.00 -2.93 7.05
N GLY A 59 -21.96 -2.64 6.19
CA GLY A 59 -21.83 -1.67 5.11
C GLY A 59 -21.26 -2.29 3.83
N THR A 60 -21.06 -1.46 2.81
CA THR A 60 -20.54 -1.88 1.49
C THR A 60 -19.34 -1.06 1.09
N MET A 61 -18.28 -1.74 0.65
CA MET A 61 -17.08 -1.10 0.11
C MET A 61 -16.91 -1.49 -1.36
N SER A 62 -16.65 -0.48 -2.19
CA SER A 62 -16.40 -0.70 -3.62
C SER A 62 -15.09 -0.05 -4.05
N ILE A 63 -14.40 -0.67 -5.01
CA ILE A 63 -13.25 -0.11 -5.74
C ILE A 63 -13.62 -0.14 -7.22
N GLY A 64 -13.75 1.04 -7.82
CA GLY A 64 -14.42 1.18 -9.11
C GLY A 64 -15.85 0.66 -9.01
N ASP A 65 -16.26 -0.17 -9.98
CA ASP A 65 -17.59 -0.78 -10.05
C ASP A 65 -17.69 -2.10 -9.24
N ASN A 66 -16.61 -2.53 -8.58
CA ASN A 66 -16.57 -3.82 -7.90
C ASN A 66 -16.75 -3.69 -6.39
N VAL A 67 -17.71 -4.40 -5.82
CA VAL A 67 -17.83 -4.58 -4.37
C VAL A 67 -16.68 -5.50 -3.90
N VAL A 68 -15.94 -5.04 -2.88
CA VAL A 68 -14.70 -5.72 -2.44
C VAL A 68 -14.76 -6.23 -1.00
N ASN A 69 -15.93 -6.27 -0.37
CA ASN A 69 -16.07 -6.72 1.02
C ASN A 69 -15.34 -8.05 1.29
N ASP A 70 -15.59 -9.05 0.41
CA ASP A 70 -15.07 -10.42 0.54
C ASP A 70 -13.89 -10.71 -0.40
N VAL A 71 -13.35 -9.68 -1.08
CA VAL A 71 -12.20 -9.83 -1.99
C VAL A 71 -10.90 -9.83 -1.19
N GLU A 72 -10.05 -10.83 -1.42
CA GLU A 72 -8.75 -10.93 -0.75
C GLU A 72 -7.82 -9.76 -1.11
N PRO A 73 -6.88 -9.36 -0.21
CA PRO A 73 -5.97 -8.23 -0.43
C PRO A 73 -5.19 -8.30 -1.75
N LYS A 74 -4.80 -9.50 -2.18
CA LYS A 74 -4.02 -9.72 -3.41
C LYS A 74 -4.80 -9.37 -4.68
N ASP A 75 -6.16 -9.48 -4.61
CA ASP A 75 -7.06 -9.35 -5.75
C ASP A 75 -7.75 -7.96 -5.81
N ARG A 76 -7.45 -7.06 -4.85
CA ARG A 76 -8.03 -5.69 -4.79
C ARG A 76 -7.31 -4.66 -5.66
N ASP A 77 -6.22 -5.03 -6.33
CA ASP A 77 -5.39 -4.14 -7.16
C ASP A 77 -4.97 -2.82 -6.49
N ILE A 78 -4.62 -2.88 -5.22
CA ILE A 78 -4.14 -1.75 -4.42
C ILE A 78 -2.75 -2.02 -3.86
N ALA A 79 -2.00 -0.96 -3.56
CA ALA A 79 -0.73 -1.03 -2.87
C ALA A 79 -0.81 -0.32 -1.52
N MET A 80 -0.23 -0.90 -0.47
CA MET A 80 -0.18 -0.32 0.86
C MET A 80 1.26 -0.21 1.37
N VAL A 81 1.60 0.96 1.91
CA VAL A 81 2.84 1.20 2.65
C VAL A 81 2.53 1.17 4.15
N PHE A 82 3.11 0.22 4.85
CA PHE A 82 2.90 0.06 6.29
C PHE A 82 3.72 1.07 7.10
N GLN A 83 3.21 1.47 8.25
CA GLN A 83 3.89 2.38 9.18
C GLN A 83 5.24 1.82 9.69
N ASN A 84 5.35 0.51 9.84
CA ASN A 84 6.59 -0.20 10.21
C ASN A 84 7.44 -0.61 9.00
N TYR A 85 7.12 -0.05 7.81
CA TYR A 85 7.77 -0.29 6.51
C TYR A 85 7.69 -1.73 5.99
N ALA A 86 7.46 -2.73 6.82
CA ALA A 86 7.37 -4.17 6.51
C ALA A 86 8.48 -4.67 5.55
N LEU A 87 9.71 -4.17 5.70
CA LEU A 87 10.85 -4.56 4.88
C LEU A 87 11.38 -5.94 5.31
N TYR A 88 11.86 -6.71 4.37
CA TYR A 88 12.54 -7.98 4.63
C TYR A 88 13.97 -7.69 5.11
N PRO A 89 14.30 -7.91 6.41
CA PRO A 89 15.55 -7.42 7.01
C PRO A 89 16.80 -8.14 6.50
N HIS A 90 16.64 -9.35 5.97
CA HIS A 90 17.72 -10.18 5.42
C HIS A 90 18.05 -9.87 3.95
N MET A 91 17.16 -9.18 3.25
CA MET A 91 17.30 -8.78 1.84
C MET A 91 17.96 -7.40 1.71
N THR A 92 18.64 -7.16 0.59
CA THR A 92 19.13 -5.84 0.22
C THR A 92 17.97 -4.90 -0.14
N VAL A 93 18.25 -3.61 -0.30
CA VAL A 93 17.28 -2.63 -0.85
C VAL A 93 16.83 -3.06 -2.24
N ARG A 94 17.75 -3.44 -3.12
CA ARG A 94 17.49 -3.96 -4.47
C ARG A 94 16.49 -5.12 -4.43
N ASP A 95 16.78 -6.12 -3.60
CA ASP A 95 15.91 -7.29 -3.46
C ASP A 95 14.54 -6.96 -2.86
N ASN A 96 14.49 -6.05 -1.88
CA ASN A 96 13.23 -5.59 -1.31
C ASN A 96 12.35 -4.92 -2.35
N ILE A 97 12.90 -3.99 -3.14
CA ILE A 97 12.15 -3.25 -4.18
C ILE A 97 11.70 -4.21 -5.29
N GLY A 98 12.59 -5.09 -5.78
CA GLY A 98 12.32 -6.02 -6.88
C GLY A 98 11.52 -7.27 -6.49
N PHE A 99 11.21 -7.47 -5.21
CA PHE A 99 10.65 -8.72 -4.70
C PHE A 99 9.36 -9.16 -5.39
N ALA A 100 8.42 -8.24 -5.58
CA ALA A 100 7.13 -8.54 -6.21
C ALA A 100 7.29 -8.98 -7.68
N LEU A 101 8.18 -8.33 -8.44
CA LEU A 101 8.50 -8.71 -9.81
C LEU A 101 9.18 -10.09 -9.88
N LYS A 102 10.03 -10.40 -8.90
CA LYS A 102 10.67 -11.71 -8.78
C LYS A 102 9.65 -12.83 -8.54
N LEU A 103 8.65 -12.60 -7.68
CA LEU A 103 7.54 -13.52 -7.47
C LEU A 103 6.69 -13.72 -8.73
N ALA A 104 6.50 -12.65 -9.51
CA ALA A 104 5.80 -12.69 -10.80
C ALA A 104 6.63 -13.35 -11.92
N LYS A 105 7.85 -13.86 -11.61
CA LYS A 105 8.77 -14.48 -12.56
C LYS A 105 9.17 -13.56 -13.72
N THR A 106 9.21 -12.26 -13.49
CA THR A 106 9.69 -11.26 -14.45
C THR A 106 11.18 -11.54 -14.79
N PRO A 107 11.61 -11.37 -16.05
CA PRO A 107 13.02 -11.54 -16.43
C PRO A 107 13.96 -10.64 -15.62
N LYS A 108 15.11 -11.17 -15.22
CA LYS A 108 16.07 -10.47 -14.35
C LYS A 108 16.47 -9.10 -14.88
N ALA A 109 16.76 -8.99 -16.17
CA ALA A 109 17.15 -7.72 -16.79
C ALA A 109 16.05 -6.64 -16.66
N GLU A 110 14.79 -7.04 -16.77
CA GLU A 110 13.65 -6.13 -16.57
C GLU A 110 13.50 -5.72 -15.10
N ILE A 111 13.68 -6.66 -14.17
CA ILE A 111 13.69 -6.35 -12.72
C ILE A 111 14.78 -5.33 -12.42
N ASP A 112 16.01 -5.57 -12.88
CA ASP A 112 17.14 -4.68 -12.63
C ASP A 112 16.88 -3.28 -13.15
N ASN A 113 16.39 -3.14 -14.38
CA ASN A 113 16.04 -1.86 -14.99
C ASN A 113 14.96 -1.11 -14.18
N ARG A 114 13.87 -1.78 -13.82
CA ARG A 114 12.76 -1.17 -13.05
C ARG A 114 13.20 -0.78 -11.63
N VAL A 115 14.03 -1.61 -10.99
CA VAL A 115 14.58 -1.30 -9.66
C VAL A 115 15.49 -0.07 -9.72
N GLU A 116 16.34 0.05 -10.72
CA GLU A 116 17.23 1.20 -10.90
C GLU A 116 16.44 2.49 -11.18
N GLU A 117 15.41 2.41 -12.00
CA GLU A 117 14.52 3.55 -12.25
C GLU A 117 13.81 4.01 -10.96
N ALA A 118 13.21 3.09 -10.20
CA ALA A 118 12.58 3.40 -8.92
C ALA A 118 13.58 3.95 -7.90
N ALA A 119 14.78 3.37 -7.84
CA ALA A 119 15.83 3.84 -6.95
C ALA A 119 16.28 5.27 -7.30
N ARG A 120 16.35 5.62 -8.58
CA ARG A 120 16.67 6.97 -9.04
C ARG A 120 15.61 7.98 -8.62
N ILE A 121 14.32 7.65 -8.82
CA ILE A 121 13.19 8.52 -8.43
C ILE A 121 13.16 8.74 -6.92
N LEU A 122 13.46 7.69 -6.14
CA LEU A 122 13.41 7.69 -4.68
C LEU A 122 14.74 8.07 -4.02
N GLU A 123 15.75 8.47 -4.81
CA GLU A 123 17.09 8.82 -4.32
C GLU A 123 17.74 7.71 -3.46
N LEU A 124 17.64 6.46 -3.93
CA LEU A 124 18.15 5.26 -3.24
C LEU A 124 19.29 4.56 -3.98
N THR A 125 19.78 5.12 -5.07
CA THR A 125 20.77 4.47 -5.96
C THR A 125 22.00 3.98 -5.19
N GLU A 126 22.57 4.80 -4.30
CA GLU A 126 23.74 4.45 -3.49
C GLU A 126 23.41 3.47 -2.34
N GLN A 127 22.15 3.21 -2.12
CA GLN A 127 21.66 2.37 -1.01
C GLN A 127 21.27 0.96 -1.47
N LEU A 128 21.26 0.69 -2.78
CA LEU A 128 20.71 -0.54 -3.36
C LEU A 128 21.28 -1.82 -2.76
N GLU A 129 22.58 -1.82 -2.45
CA GLU A 129 23.27 -3.01 -1.90
C GLU A 129 23.24 -3.09 -0.37
N LYS A 130 22.67 -2.08 0.31
CA LYS A 130 22.54 -2.07 1.77
C LYS A 130 21.31 -2.89 2.23
N LYS A 131 21.38 -3.33 3.49
CA LYS A 131 20.23 -3.95 4.17
C LYS A 131 19.44 -2.92 4.96
N PRO A 132 18.15 -3.15 5.26
CA PRO A 132 17.29 -2.23 6.00
C PRO A 132 17.88 -1.72 7.33
N GLY A 133 18.61 -2.56 8.05
CA GLY A 133 19.28 -2.17 9.30
C GLY A 133 20.36 -1.09 9.16
N GLN A 134 20.87 -0.87 7.95
CA GLN A 134 21.91 0.13 7.64
C GLN A 134 21.32 1.47 7.16
N LEU A 135 19.99 1.59 7.13
CA LEU A 135 19.28 2.73 6.58
C LEU A 135 18.70 3.61 7.68
N SER A 136 18.57 4.91 7.40
CA SER A 136 17.77 5.84 8.22
C SER A 136 16.28 5.52 8.11
N GLY A 137 15.44 6.07 9.02
CA GLY A 137 13.99 5.91 8.98
C GLY A 137 13.38 6.37 7.64
N GLY A 138 13.79 7.55 7.17
CA GLY A 138 13.31 8.08 5.88
C GLY A 138 13.76 7.23 4.68
N GLN A 139 14.98 6.67 4.71
CA GLN A 139 15.42 5.75 3.66
C GLN A 139 14.61 4.45 3.67
N ARG A 140 14.33 3.86 4.84
CA ARG A 140 13.45 2.69 4.95
C ARG A 140 12.05 2.97 4.41
N GLN A 141 11.50 4.15 4.70
CA GLN A 141 10.21 4.56 4.16
C GLN A 141 10.23 4.62 2.62
N ARG A 142 11.26 5.23 2.04
CA ARG A 142 11.43 5.28 0.57
C ARG A 142 11.58 3.89 -0.05
N VAL A 143 12.29 2.96 0.60
CA VAL A 143 12.35 1.56 0.14
C VAL A 143 10.96 0.91 0.15
N ALA A 144 10.15 1.15 1.19
CA ALA A 144 8.78 0.63 1.25
C ALA A 144 7.89 1.22 0.14
N MET A 145 8.08 2.50 -0.19
CA MET A 145 7.42 3.12 -1.36
C MET A 145 7.86 2.45 -2.67
N GLY A 146 9.15 2.17 -2.85
CA GLY A 146 9.68 1.48 -4.03
C GLY A 146 9.06 0.08 -4.20
N ARG A 147 8.84 -0.66 -3.12
CA ARG A 147 8.13 -1.94 -3.14
C ARG A 147 6.68 -1.81 -3.61
N ALA A 148 6.00 -0.73 -3.19
CA ALA A 148 4.63 -0.47 -3.59
C ALA A 148 4.54 -0.09 -5.07
N ILE A 149 5.48 0.73 -5.56
CA ILE A 149 5.53 1.19 -6.95
C ILE A 149 5.81 0.03 -7.93
N LEU A 150 6.73 -0.88 -7.59
CA LEU A 150 7.11 -1.98 -8.46
C LEU A 150 6.24 -3.24 -8.34
N ARG A 151 5.11 -3.15 -7.65
CA ARG A 151 4.15 -4.25 -7.66
C ARG A 151 3.66 -4.47 -9.10
N PRO A 152 3.58 -5.73 -9.57
CA PRO A 152 2.92 -6.05 -10.83
C PRO A 152 1.42 -5.85 -10.65
N VAL A 153 0.92 -4.66 -10.89
CA VAL A 153 -0.49 -4.32 -11.01
C VAL A 153 -0.78 -4.08 -12.48
N SER A 154 -1.94 -4.47 -12.93
CA SER A 154 -2.31 -4.42 -14.35
C SER A 154 -2.31 -3.00 -14.93
N TYR A 155 -2.41 -1.97 -14.08
CA TYR A 155 -2.28 -0.56 -14.47
C TYR A 155 -1.81 0.29 -13.29
N THR A 156 -0.63 0.89 -13.37
CA THR A 156 -0.20 1.95 -12.48
C THR A 156 0.36 3.12 -13.26
N HIS A 157 -0.40 4.19 -13.36
CA HIS A 157 0.19 5.52 -13.46
C HIS A 157 0.28 6.11 -12.04
N LEU A 158 1.36 5.81 -11.34
CA LEU A 158 1.77 6.58 -10.18
C LEU A 158 2.50 7.81 -10.70
N THR A 159 1.79 8.90 -10.87
CA THR A 159 2.40 10.21 -10.95
C THR A 159 2.71 10.64 -9.52
N LEU A 160 3.96 10.44 -9.09
CA LEU A 160 4.48 11.15 -7.94
C LEU A 160 4.48 12.64 -8.28
N PRO A 161 3.96 13.52 -7.40
CA PRO A 161 4.08 14.95 -7.62
C PRO A 161 5.56 15.29 -7.69
N THR A 162 6.00 15.72 -8.87
CA THR A 162 7.32 16.31 -9.06
C THR A 162 7.38 17.63 -8.34
N ARG A 163 8.22 17.69 -7.35
CA ARG A 163 8.84 18.92 -6.93
C ARG A 163 10.27 18.73 -6.58
#